data_88ccfa840ce431481e0dc074c9d7af7b
#
_entry.id   88ccfa840ce431481e0dc074c9d7af7b
#
_cell.length_a   1.000
_cell.length_b   1.000
_cell.length_c   1.000
_cell.angle_alpha   90.00
_cell.angle_beta   90.00
_cell.angle_gamma   90.00
#
_symmetry.space_group_name_H-M   'P 1'
#
loop_
_entity.id
_entity.type
_entity.pdbx_description
1 polymer ?
#
loop_
_entity_poly.entity_id
_entity_poly.type
_entity_poly.pdbx_seq_one_letter_code
_entity_poly.pdbx_strand_id
1 'polypeptide(L)'
;MFGTFTDAIYLCYSTNVKKKCKGFQWHTVRNTGEIPIQHLAKMQMGVYIMELTEKKEFDLLSLGEIMLRLSPPDNERITRGDSFSKQAGGAELNAITGAAMLGLRCGIISKLPANDLGVYIKNRVRLCGVSDDYLVYDDDKDARLGVYYYENGAYPRKPRIVYDRKNTSINKLSVADYDDSLYSDTRCFHTSGITLALSPELRATAIEMIKRFKAQGAIISFDVNFRGNLWTGAEAKECIESILPYVDIFFCSEDTARLTFLKEGDAKSIMKSFTEEYPISIVASTQRIVHSPKRHTFGSIIYSAKDDTYYEEAPYTDIEVVDRIGSGDAYISGVLYGLLAHPGEYQRALESV
;
A
#
# COMPACT_ATOMS: atom_id res chain seq x y z
N MET A 1 -0.20 -36.18 11.56
CA MET A 1 -0.03 -36.40 10.14
C MET A 1 -1.20 -35.65 9.48
N PHE A 2 -0.99 -34.41 9.09
CA PHE A 2 -2.03 -33.62 8.43
C PHE A 2 -1.85 -33.77 6.92
N GLY A 3 -2.93 -34.20 6.27
CA GLY A 3 -3.02 -34.27 4.83
C GLY A 3 -2.88 -32.89 4.18
N THR A 4 -2.62 -32.87 2.89
CA THR A 4 -2.41 -31.68 2.10
C THR A 4 -3.66 -30.77 2.13
N PHE A 5 -3.47 -29.49 1.84
CA PHE A 5 -4.54 -28.46 1.77
C PHE A 5 -5.78 -28.88 0.95
N THR A 6 -5.60 -29.78 0.01
CA THR A 6 -6.65 -30.42 -0.80
C THR A 6 -7.59 -31.29 0.03
N ASP A 7 -7.09 -31.97 1.07
CA ASP A 7 -7.91 -32.86 1.91
C ASP A 7 -8.80 -32.09 2.88
N ALA A 8 -8.37 -30.92 3.33
CA ALA A 8 -9.19 -30.03 4.17
C ALA A 8 -10.38 -29.46 3.39
N ILE A 9 -10.20 -29.16 2.10
CA ILE A 9 -11.28 -28.71 1.20
C ILE A 9 -12.31 -29.84 0.98
N TYR A 10 -11.87 -31.09 0.86
CA TYR A 10 -12.75 -32.24 0.65
C TYR A 10 -13.59 -32.55 1.90
N LEU A 11 -13.06 -32.39 3.10
CA LEU A 11 -13.78 -32.63 4.34
C LEU A 11 -14.83 -31.53 4.64
N CYS A 12 -14.55 -30.27 4.34
CA CYS A 12 -15.55 -29.19 4.46
C CYS A 12 -16.71 -29.36 3.47
N TYR A 13 -16.48 -29.91 2.30
CA TYR A 13 -17.51 -30.12 1.29
C TYR A 13 -18.48 -31.24 1.65
N SER A 14 -18.07 -32.26 2.42
CA SER A 14 -18.88 -33.45 2.70
C SER A 14 -19.82 -33.33 3.90
N THR A 15 -19.60 -32.43 4.85
CA THR A 15 -20.30 -32.51 6.13
C THR A 15 -21.07 -31.25 6.58
N ASN A 16 -20.75 -30.03 6.13
CA ASN A 16 -21.36 -28.82 6.74
C ASN A 16 -22.03 -27.82 5.79
N VAL A 17 -21.85 -27.92 4.47
CA VAL A 17 -22.42 -26.92 3.52
C VAL A 17 -23.90 -27.15 3.27
N LYS A 18 -24.43 -28.37 3.46
CA LYS A 18 -25.87 -28.67 3.24
C LYS A 18 -26.81 -28.02 4.23
N LYS A 19 -26.34 -27.47 5.34
CA LYS A 19 -27.21 -26.89 6.39
C LYS A 19 -27.43 -25.39 6.36
N LYS A 20 -26.64 -24.62 5.57
CA LYS A 20 -26.74 -23.15 5.60
C LYS A 20 -27.20 -22.45 4.30
N CYS A 21 -27.39 -23.17 3.22
CA CYS A 21 -27.88 -22.57 1.97
C CYS A 21 -29.32 -23.03 1.65
N LYS A 22 -30.30 -22.51 2.35
CA LYS A 22 -31.71 -22.58 1.90
C LYS A 22 -31.93 -21.46 0.87
N GLY A 23 -31.92 -21.81 -0.41
CA GLY A 23 -32.28 -20.88 -1.48
C GLY A 23 -31.52 -21.05 -2.81
N PHE A 24 -30.51 -21.92 -2.87
CA PHE A 24 -29.78 -22.15 -4.11
C PHE A 24 -30.22 -23.48 -4.75
N GLN A 25 -30.85 -23.41 -5.92
CA GLN A 25 -31.18 -24.59 -6.73
C GLN A 25 -29.89 -25.04 -7.47
N TRP A 26 -29.31 -26.16 -7.02
CA TRP A 26 -28.19 -26.80 -7.70
C TRP A 26 -28.70 -27.53 -8.94
N HIS A 27 -28.45 -26.96 -10.12
CA HIS A 27 -28.49 -27.76 -11.33
C HIS A 27 -27.24 -28.65 -11.35
N THR A 28 -27.50 -29.97 -11.41
CA THR A 28 -26.46 -30.98 -11.52
C THR A 28 -25.73 -30.78 -12.84
N VAL A 29 -24.59 -30.09 -12.81
CA VAL A 29 -23.67 -30.03 -13.93
C VAL A 29 -22.83 -31.30 -13.88
N ARG A 30 -23.26 -32.31 -14.64
CA ARG A 30 -22.37 -33.37 -15.08
C ARG A 30 -21.56 -32.76 -16.22
N ASN A 31 -20.36 -32.29 -15.96
CA ASN A 31 -19.25 -32.39 -16.88
C ASN A 31 -17.95 -31.89 -16.25
N THR A 32 -16.91 -32.64 -16.44
CA THR A 32 -15.52 -32.43 -16.22
C THR A 32 -15.03 -31.08 -16.76
N GLY A 33 -15.18 -30.02 -15.98
CA GLY A 33 -14.64 -28.72 -16.25
C GLY A 33 -14.10 -28.16 -14.94
N GLU A 34 -12.80 -27.95 -14.87
CA GLU A 34 -12.16 -27.26 -13.76
C GLU A 34 -12.84 -25.92 -13.55
N ILE A 35 -13.42 -25.71 -12.36
CA ILE A 35 -13.92 -24.38 -11.97
C ILE A 35 -12.72 -23.46 -12.04
N PRO A 36 -12.75 -22.35 -12.79
CA PRO A 36 -11.64 -21.44 -12.86
C PRO A 36 -11.23 -21.02 -11.45
N ILE A 37 -9.95 -21.16 -11.12
CA ILE A 37 -9.36 -20.84 -9.81
C ILE A 37 -9.78 -19.43 -9.35
N GLN A 38 -10.02 -18.50 -10.29
CA GLN A 38 -10.55 -17.18 -10.08
C GLN A 38 -11.96 -17.14 -9.40
N HIS A 39 -12.84 -18.10 -9.66
CA HIS A 39 -14.16 -18.16 -9.03
C HIS A 39 -14.11 -18.72 -7.61
N LEU A 40 -13.23 -19.68 -7.36
CA LEU A 40 -12.96 -20.20 -6.01
C LEU A 40 -12.29 -19.16 -5.13
N ALA A 41 -11.35 -18.38 -5.68
CA ALA A 41 -10.71 -17.26 -4.98
C ALA A 41 -11.73 -16.16 -4.60
N LYS A 42 -12.66 -15.80 -5.50
CA LYS A 42 -13.72 -14.79 -5.20
C LYS A 42 -14.66 -15.24 -4.09
N MET A 43 -15.00 -16.52 -4.01
CA MET A 43 -15.86 -17.06 -2.94
C MET A 43 -15.13 -17.12 -1.57
N GLN A 44 -13.82 -17.37 -1.56
CA GLN A 44 -13.03 -17.41 -0.33
C GLN A 44 -12.73 -16.01 0.23
N MET A 45 -12.46 -15.02 -0.62
CA MET A 45 -12.12 -13.68 -0.18
C MET A 45 -13.27 -12.90 0.46
N GLY A 46 -14.52 -13.09 0.01
CA GLY A 46 -15.69 -12.51 0.70
C GLY A 46 -15.84 -12.96 2.15
N VAL A 47 -15.26 -14.12 2.50
CA VAL A 47 -15.25 -14.67 3.87
C VAL A 47 -14.04 -14.14 4.65
N TYR A 48 -12.89 -13.92 4.00
CA TYR A 48 -11.63 -13.55 4.67
C TYR A 48 -11.63 -12.16 5.31
N ILE A 49 -12.28 -11.17 4.71
CA ILE A 49 -12.38 -9.83 5.32
C ILE A 49 -13.28 -9.84 6.57
N MET A 50 -14.18 -10.83 6.71
CA MET A 50 -15.06 -10.98 7.89
C MET A 50 -14.40 -11.77 9.04
N GLU A 51 -13.34 -12.54 8.83
CA GLU A 51 -12.71 -13.40 9.85
C GLU A 51 -11.43 -12.81 10.46
N LEU A 52 -11.17 -11.52 10.29
CA LEU A 52 -10.02 -10.81 10.89
C LEU A 52 -10.13 -10.65 12.43
N THR A 53 -10.60 -11.68 13.12
CA THR A 53 -10.76 -11.69 14.59
C THR A 53 -9.54 -12.18 15.33
N GLU A 54 -8.55 -12.76 14.66
CA GLU A 54 -7.30 -13.17 15.33
C GLU A 54 -6.44 -11.93 15.63
N LYS A 55 -6.11 -11.79 16.91
CA LYS A 55 -5.22 -10.73 17.40
C LYS A 55 -3.80 -11.04 16.96
N LYS A 56 -3.30 -10.36 15.94
CA LYS A 56 -1.90 -10.39 15.52
C LYS A 56 -1.10 -9.34 16.30
N GLU A 57 0.24 -9.44 16.29
CA GLU A 57 1.11 -8.45 16.92
C GLU A 57 0.91 -7.06 16.30
N PHE A 58 0.81 -7.00 14.96
CA PHE A 58 0.57 -5.78 14.22
C PHE A 58 -0.77 -5.81 13.48
N ASP A 59 -1.42 -4.65 13.43
CA ASP A 59 -2.57 -4.45 12.56
C ASP A 59 -2.11 -4.17 11.12
N LEU A 60 -0.96 -3.48 10.98
CA LEU A 60 -0.40 -3.09 9.69
C LEU A 60 1.13 -3.09 9.71
N LEU A 61 1.75 -3.89 8.86
CA LEU A 61 3.17 -3.79 8.52
C LEU A 61 3.34 -3.21 7.13
N SER A 62 4.39 -2.42 6.91
CA SER A 62 4.69 -1.86 5.60
C SER A 62 6.15 -2.04 5.24
N LEU A 63 6.42 -2.31 3.95
CA LEU A 63 7.78 -2.38 3.39
C LEU A 63 8.03 -1.17 2.50
N GLY A 64 9.07 -0.39 2.81
CA GLY A 64 9.46 0.72 1.95
C GLY A 64 10.75 1.41 2.33
N GLU A 65 11.22 2.29 1.44
CA GLU A 65 12.41 3.12 1.67
C GLU A 65 12.07 4.29 2.59
N ILE A 66 12.89 4.46 3.62
CA ILE A 66 12.84 5.64 4.46
C ILE A 66 14.01 6.55 4.07
N MET A 67 13.69 7.79 3.71
CA MET A 67 14.66 8.79 3.28
C MET A 67 14.77 9.94 4.27
N LEU A 68 15.89 10.63 4.22
CA LEU A 68 16.05 11.94 4.84
C LEU A 68 15.53 13.02 3.89
N ARG A 69 14.49 13.76 4.30
CA ARG A 69 14.04 14.97 3.63
C ARG A 69 14.81 16.17 4.17
N LEU A 70 15.38 16.96 3.28
CA LEU A 70 16.02 18.24 3.56
C LEU A 70 15.25 19.35 2.84
N SER A 71 14.71 20.31 3.59
CA SER A 71 13.95 21.43 3.04
C SER A 71 14.54 22.75 3.51
N PRO A 72 14.85 23.70 2.61
CA PRO A 72 15.19 25.03 3.04
C PRO A 72 14.00 25.69 3.77
N PRO A 73 14.21 26.65 4.65
CA PRO A 73 13.16 27.31 5.36
C PRO A 73 12.22 28.06 4.40
N ASP A 74 10.96 28.18 4.78
CA ASP A 74 9.92 28.93 4.08
C ASP A 74 9.83 28.56 2.57
N ASN A 75 10.04 29.56 1.71
CA ASN A 75 10.03 29.42 0.26
C ASN A 75 11.43 29.66 -0.35
N GLU A 76 12.47 29.50 0.43
CA GLU A 76 13.83 29.69 -0.02
C GLU A 76 14.20 28.62 -1.08
N ARG A 77 15.15 28.97 -1.95
CA ARG A 77 15.66 28.05 -2.98
C ARG A 77 16.79 27.22 -2.43
N ILE A 78 16.83 25.95 -2.81
CA ILE A 78 17.97 25.03 -2.54
C ILE A 78 19.30 25.68 -2.96
N THR A 79 19.30 26.45 -4.05
CA THR A 79 20.50 27.10 -4.61
C THR A 79 20.95 28.37 -3.88
N ARG A 80 20.26 28.79 -2.83
CA ARG A 80 20.54 30.07 -2.14
C ARG A 80 20.57 29.95 -0.62
N GLY A 81 19.84 28.99 -0.06
CA GLY A 81 19.73 28.84 1.39
C GLY A 81 20.97 28.17 1.98
N ASP A 82 21.36 28.60 3.17
CA ASP A 82 22.50 28.06 3.92
C ASP A 82 22.07 27.05 4.99
N SER A 83 20.76 26.83 5.17
CA SER A 83 20.21 25.93 6.18
C SER A 83 19.11 25.02 5.63
N PHE A 84 18.94 23.86 6.27
CA PHE A 84 17.88 22.91 5.96
C PHE A 84 17.24 22.37 7.24
N SER A 85 15.93 22.30 7.25
CA SER A 85 15.21 21.44 8.19
C SER A 85 15.31 19.99 7.72
N LYS A 86 15.41 19.04 8.66
CA LYS A 86 15.48 17.61 8.36
C LYS A 86 14.26 16.87 8.89
N GLN A 87 13.73 15.96 8.10
CA GLN A 87 12.59 15.11 8.43
C GLN A 87 12.83 13.70 7.87
N ALA A 88 12.20 12.68 8.46
CA ALA A 88 12.06 11.39 7.81
C ALA A 88 10.91 11.46 6.81
N GLY A 89 11.04 10.75 5.68
CA GLY A 89 10.02 10.66 4.66
C GLY A 89 10.12 9.33 3.91
N GLY A 90 9.03 8.94 3.28
CA GLY A 90 8.87 7.71 2.52
C GLY A 90 7.38 7.44 2.39
N ALA A 91 6.90 7.01 1.24
CA ALA A 91 5.47 6.83 1.01
C ALA A 91 4.88 5.84 2.01
N GLU A 92 5.51 4.70 2.15
CA GLU A 92 5.09 3.62 3.05
C GLU A 92 5.19 4.05 4.52
N LEU A 93 6.26 4.75 4.92
CA LEU A 93 6.39 5.29 6.28
C LEU A 93 5.30 6.33 6.56
N ASN A 94 5.00 7.23 5.62
CA ASN A 94 3.97 8.24 5.78
C ASN A 94 2.60 7.58 5.97
N ALA A 95 2.27 6.56 5.14
CA ALA A 95 1.00 5.84 5.20
C ALA A 95 0.81 5.15 6.56
N ILE A 96 1.82 4.43 7.06
CA ILE A 96 1.68 3.76 8.36
C ILE A 96 1.77 4.70 9.55
N THR A 97 2.49 5.82 9.42
CA THR A 97 2.53 6.85 10.47
C THR A 97 1.14 7.43 10.72
N GLY A 98 0.41 7.79 9.66
CA GLY A 98 -0.97 8.26 9.81
C GLY A 98 -1.88 7.19 10.42
N ALA A 99 -1.77 5.95 9.98
CA ALA A 99 -2.54 4.83 10.54
C ALA A 99 -2.21 4.57 12.03
N ALA A 100 -0.93 4.70 12.43
CA ALA A 100 -0.51 4.58 13.84
C ALA A 100 -1.06 5.72 14.69
N MET A 101 -1.05 6.95 14.17
CA MET A 101 -1.62 8.12 14.87
C MET A 101 -3.14 7.99 15.05
N LEU A 102 -3.83 7.28 14.16
CA LEU A 102 -5.25 6.95 14.28
C LEU A 102 -5.51 5.78 15.25
N GLY A 103 -4.49 5.03 15.67
CA GLY A 103 -4.58 4.02 16.72
C GLY A 103 -4.30 2.57 16.29
N LEU A 104 -3.87 2.30 15.06
CA LEU A 104 -3.42 0.97 14.67
C LEU A 104 -2.01 0.69 15.21
N ARG A 105 -1.75 -0.58 15.51
CA ARG A 105 -0.39 -1.06 15.82
C ARG A 105 0.35 -1.28 14.50
N CYS A 106 1.26 -0.35 14.19
CA CYS A 106 1.99 -0.33 12.92
C CYS A 106 3.48 -0.60 13.11
N GLY A 107 4.09 -1.25 12.12
CA GLY A 107 5.54 -1.45 12.06
C GLY A 107 6.07 -1.28 10.65
N ILE A 108 7.35 -0.90 10.53
CA ILE A 108 8.03 -0.68 9.26
C ILE A 108 9.12 -1.72 9.02
N ILE A 109 9.09 -2.32 7.85
CA ILE A 109 10.14 -3.19 7.31
C ILE A 109 11.02 -2.33 6.42
N SER A 110 12.28 -2.15 6.78
CA SER A 110 13.23 -1.36 5.98
C SER A 110 14.67 -1.69 6.37
N LYS A 111 15.62 -1.28 5.53
CA LYS A 111 17.06 -1.43 5.80
C LYS A 111 17.73 -0.07 5.80
N LEU A 112 18.39 0.25 6.91
CA LEU A 112 19.04 1.54 7.17
C LEU A 112 20.56 1.37 7.25
N PRO A 113 21.37 2.40 6.96
CA PRO A 113 22.79 2.34 7.25
C PRO A 113 23.04 2.31 8.77
N ALA A 114 24.03 1.54 9.21
CA ALA A 114 24.44 1.43 10.62
C ALA A 114 25.28 2.65 11.05
N ASN A 115 24.70 3.86 10.94
CA ASN A 115 25.36 5.13 11.29
C ASN A 115 24.36 6.12 11.90
N ASP A 116 24.82 7.34 12.23
CA ASP A 116 24.00 8.38 12.88
C ASP A 116 22.74 8.77 12.09
N LEU A 117 22.75 8.66 10.76
CA LEU A 117 21.56 8.91 9.96
C LEU A 117 20.53 7.80 10.13
N GLY A 118 20.96 6.53 10.17
CA GLY A 118 20.07 5.41 10.48
C GLY A 118 19.49 5.52 11.89
N VAL A 119 20.31 5.93 12.88
CA VAL A 119 19.83 6.20 14.26
C VAL A 119 18.81 7.35 14.28
N TYR A 120 19.05 8.42 13.53
CA TYR A 120 18.09 9.52 13.41
C TYR A 120 16.74 9.01 12.85
N ILE A 121 16.76 8.24 11.78
CA ILE A 121 15.54 7.68 11.17
C ILE A 121 14.81 6.78 12.16
N LYS A 122 15.51 5.85 12.84
CA LYS A 122 14.92 4.99 13.88
C LYS A 122 14.18 5.81 14.93
N ASN A 123 14.81 6.87 15.44
CA ASN A 123 14.21 7.73 16.45
C ASN A 123 12.96 8.47 15.92
N ARG A 124 12.95 8.85 14.63
CA ARG A 124 11.76 9.45 13.99
C ARG A 124 10.63 8.45 13.83
N VAL A 125 10.91 7.21 13.44
CA VAL A 125 9.93 6.11 13.36
C VAL A 125 9.25 5.92 14.71
N ARG A 126 10.03 5.76 15.79
CA ARG A 126 9.52 5.61 17.15
C ARG A 126 8.69 6.80 17.63
N LEU A 127 9.13 8.02 17.31
CA LEU A 127 8.42 9.24 17.68
C LEU A 127 7.01 9.32 17.07
N CYS A 128 6.81 8.69 15.91
CA CYS A 128 5.52 8.60 15.23
C CYS A 128 4.65 7.44 15.73
N GLY A 129 5.08 6.68 16.74
CA GLY A 129 4.34 5.54 17.27
C GLY A 129 4.40 4.29 16.39
N VAL A 130 5.32 4.24 15.43
CA VAL A 130 5.56 3.08 14.56
C VAL A 130 6.66 2.22 15.18
N SER A 131 6.46 0.88 15.22
CA SER A 131 7.50 -0.06 15.68
C SER A 131 8.68 -0.09 14.73
N ASP A 132 9.88 -0.18 15.29
CA ASP A 132 11.16 -0.37 14.63
C ASP A 132 11.69 -1.81 14.72
N ASP A 133 10.87 -2.77 15.15
CA ASP A 133 11.28 -4.17 15.37
C ASP A 133 11.80 -4.84 14.09
N TYR A 134 11.32 -4.42 12.93
CA TYR A 134 11.72 -4.93 11.62
C TYR A 134 12.63 -3.99 10.84
N LEU A 135 13.27 -3.02 11.52
CA LEU A 135 14.38 -2.26 10.94
C LEU A 135 15.68 -3.07 11.03
N VAL A 136 16.26 -3.38 9.89
CA VAL A 136 17.57 -4.02 9.79
C VAL A 136 18.64 -3.01 9.36
N TYR A 137 19.90 -3.33 9.64
CA TYR A 137 20.98 -2.37 9.44
C TYR A 137 22.05 -2.91 8.48
N ASP A 138 22.49 -2.05 7.58
CA ASP A 138 23.59 -2.25 6.65
C ASP A 138 24.86 -1.69 7.29
N ASP A 139 25.81 -2.54 7.64
CA ASP A 139 27.09 -2.21 8.27
C ASP A 139 28.24 -2.06 7.26
N ASP A 140 27.94 -2.14 5.94
CA ASP A 140 28.92 -1.88 4.91
C ASP A 140 29.47 -0.45 5.05
N LYS A 141 30.78 -0.29 4.79
CA LYS A 141 31.46 1.03 4.80
C LYS A 141 30.82 2.03 3.83
N ASP A 142 30.21 1.55 2.76
CA ASP A 142 29.55 2.35 1.74
C ASP A 142 28.02 2.42 1.95
N ALA A 143 27.51 1.95 3.12
CA ALA A 143 26.10 2.01 3.47
C ALA A 143 25.61 3.46 3.52
N ARG A 144 24.48 3.71 2.84
CA ARG A 144 23.95 5.06 2.73
C ARG A 144 22.43 5.12 2.84
N LEU A 145 21.96 6.20 3.43
CA LEU A 145 20.54 6.58 3.46
C LEU A 145 20.17 7.34 2.18
N GLY A 146 18.97 7.11 1.66
CA GLY A 146 18.41 7.96 0.62
C GLY A 146 18.13 9.37 1.15
N VAL A 147 18.42 10.37 0.34
CA VAL A 147 18.16 11.78 0.66
C VAL A 147 17.37 12.42 -0.46
N TYR A 148 16.43 13.28 -0.11
CA TYR A 148 15.85 14.18 -1.08
C TYR A 148 15.76 15.61 -0.54
N TYR A 149 15.98 16.55 -1.44
CA TYR A 149 15.88 17.98 -1.19
C TYR A 149 14.53 18.44 -1.74
N TYR A 150 13.73 19.06 -0.89
CA TYR A 150 12.41 19.54 -1.28
C TYR A 150 12.32 21.06 -1.13
N GLU A 151 12.12 21.73 -2.25
CA GLU A 151 11.91 23.18 -2.35
C GLU A 151 10.44 23.48 -2.48
N ASN A 152 9.88 24.25 -1.54
CA ASN A 152 8.49 24.68 -1.58
C ASN A 152 8.20 25.55 -2.81
N GLY A 153 7.02 25.35 -3.40
CA GLY A 153 6.53 26.21 -4.47
C GLY A 153 6.07 27.59 -3.92
N ALA A 154 6.36 28.62 -4.70
CA ALA A 154 5.81 29.95 -4.47
C ALA A 154 5.40 30.54 -5.83
N TYR A 155 4.12 30.89 -5.98
CA TYR A 155 3.62 31.34 -7.28
C TYR A 155 4.49 32.45 -7.90
N PRO A 156 4.84 32.37 -9.19
CA PRO A 156 4.47 31.33 -10.16
C PRO A 156 5.40 30.09 -10.17
N ARG A 157 6.34 29.99 -9.26
CA ARG A 157 7.33 28.92 -9.20
C ARG A 157 6.72 27.63 -8.65
N LYS A 158 6.88 26.54 -9.40
CA LYS A 158 6.49 25.19 -8.96
C LYS A 158 7.45 24.66 -7.89
N PRO A 159 7.00 23.77 -7.00
CA PRO A 159 7.89 23.03 -6.09
C PRO A 159 8.88 22.19 -6.87
N ARG A 160 10.04 21.94 -6.26
CA ARG A 160 11.12 21.15 -6.87
C ARG A 160 11.61 20.08 -5.90
N ILE A 161 11.91 18.90 -6.45
CA ILE A 161 12.54 17.81 -5.69
C ILE A 161 13.82 17.42 -6.40
N VAL A 162 14.89 17.23 -5.62
CA VAL A 162 16.15 16.65 -6.08
C VAL A 162 16.40 15.40 -5.25
N TYR A 163 16.56 14.26 -5.92
CA TYR A 163 16.79 12.97 -5.25
C TYR A 163 18.26 12.58 -5.29
N ASP A 164 18.78 12.13 -4.16
CA ASP A 164 20.02 11.40 -4.01
C ASP A 164 19.71 10.06 -3.31
N ARG A 165 19.23 9.05 -4.10
CA ARG A 165 18.71 7.79 -3.59
C ARG A 165 19.21 6.54 -4.34
N LYS A 166 20.28 6.65 -5.12
CA LYS A 166 20.85 5.47 -5.79
C LYS A 166 21.68 4.63 -4.83
N ASN A 167 21.58 3.31 -4.96
CA ASN A 167 22.40 2.35 -4.20
C ASN A 167 22.32 2.57 -2.67
N THR A 168 21.15 2.89 -2.17
CA THR A 168 20.91 3.03 -0.72
C THR A 168 20.76 1.68 -0.05
N SER A 169 20.92 1.63 1.27
CA SER A 169 20.91 0.39 2.06
C SER A 169 19.65 -0.45 1.85
N ILE A 170 18.49 0.18 1.59
CA ILE A 170 17.24 -0.54 1.31
C ILE A 170 17.36 -1.48 0.10
N ASN A 171 18.18 -1.16 -0.91
CA ASN A 171 18.34 -2.01 -2.09
C ASN A 171 19.02 -3.36 -1.78
N LYS A 172 19.66 -3.46 -0.60
CA LYS A 172 20.26 -4.69 -0.08
C LYS A 172 19.34 -5.50 0.84
N LEU A 173 18.08 -5.06 1.01
CA LEU A 173 17.11 -5.80 1.81
C LEU A 173 16.83 -7.15 1.18
N SER A 174 16.82 -8.20 2.00
CA SER A 174 16.54 -9.56 1.59
C SER A 174 15.53 -10.21 2.51
N VAL A 175 14.79 -11.19 2.01
CA VAL A 175 13.94 -12.05 2.86
C VAL A 175 14.77 -12.81 3.91
N ALA A 176 16.05 -13.03 3.66
CA ALA A 176 16.97 -13.69 4.59
C ALA A 176 17.36 -12.77 5.80
N ASP A 177 17.03 -11.51 5.77
CA ASP A 177 17.22 -10.60 6.91
C ASP A 177 16.18 -10.86 8.03
N TYR A 178 15.18 -11.72 7.81
CA TYR A 178 14.05 -11.94 8.71
C TYR A 178 13.73 -13.42 8.93
N ASP A 179 13.25 -13.74 10.14
CA ASP A 179 12.67 -15.04 10.43
C ASP A 179 11.26 -15.18 9.82
N ASP A 180 10.82 -16.42 9.60
CA ASP A 180 9.51 -16.71 9.02
C ASP A 180 8.33 -16.26 9.90
N SER A 181 8.54 -16.01 11.19
CA SER A 181 7.54 -15.45 12.11
C SER A 181 7.01 -14.09 11.65
N LEU A 182 7.85 -13.26 11.01
CA LEU A 182 7.44 -11.97 10.42
C LEU A 182 6.15 -12.08 9.63
N TYR A 183 6.02 -13.13 8.80
CA TYR A 183 4.91 -13.26 7.86
C TYR A 183 3.58 -13.59 8.53
N SER A 184 3.61 -14.08 9.78
CA SER A 184 2.41 -14.38 10.57
C SER A 184 2.01 -13.25 11.52
N ASP A 185 2.84 -12.23 11.72
CA ASP A 185 2.70 -11.24 12.78
C ASP A 185 1.73 -10.10 12.46
N THR A 186 1.24 -9.98 11.23
CA THR A 186 0.38 -8.87 10.83
C THR A 186 -0.94 -9.29 10.23
N ARG A 187 -1.96 -8.44 10.41
CA ARG A 187 -3.26 -8.56 9.75
C ARG A 187 -3.22 -8.04 8.31
N CYS A 188 -2.43 -7.00 8.06
CA CYS A 188 -2.31 -6.37 6.75
C CYS A 188 -0.85 -6.03 6.45
N PHE A 189 -0.42 -6.30 5.22
CA PHE A 189 0.88 -5.91 4.68
C PHE A 189 0.68 -4.90 3.56
N HIS A 190 1.37 -3.76 3.64
CA HIS A 190 1.31 -2.67 2.66
C HIS A 190 2.66 -2.41 2.02
N THR A 191 2.67 -2.16 0.71
CA THR A 191 3.83 -1.65 -0.02
C THR A 191 3.37 -0.87 -1.26
N SER A 192 4.30 -0.27 -1.98
CA SER A 192 3.98 0.54 -3.16
C SER A 192 4.83 0.24 -4.38
N GLY A 193 4.40 0.77 -5.52
CA GLY A 193 5.15 0.73 -6.77
C GLY A 193 6.49 1.45 -6.69
N ILE A 194 6.69 2.39 -5.74
CA ILE A 194 8.00 2.99 -5.51
C ILE A 194 8.99 1.92 -5.06
N THR A 195 8.65 1.13 -4.06
CA THR A 195 9.52 0.06 -3.55
C THR A 195 9.88 -0.95 -4.64
N LEU A 196 8.92 -1.34 -5.49
CA LEU A 196 9.17 -2.23 -6.62
C LEU A 196 10.07 -1.62 -7.72
N ALA A 197 10.12 -0.29 -7.81
CA ALA A 197 10.86 0.43 -8.85
C ALA A 197 12.31 0.74 -8.48
N LEU A 198 12.72 0.59 -7.21
CA LEU A 198 14.02 1.07 -6.72
C LEU A 198 15.19 0.26 -7.27
N SER A 199 15.11 -1.06 -7.25
CA SER A 199 16.10 -1.96 -7.85
C SER A 199 15.49 -3.33 -8.16
N PRO A 200 16.12 -4.11 -9.08
CA PRO A 200 15.67 -5.48 -9.35
C PRO A 200 15.71 -6.39 -8.12
N GLU A 201 16.72 -6.24 -7.26
CA GLU A 201 16.91 -7.05 -6.04
C GLU A 201 15.82 -6.77 -5.02
N LEU A 202 15.55 -5.49 -4.73
CA LEU A 202 14.47 -5.10 -3.82
C LEU A 202 13.09 -5.48 -4.38
N ARG A 203 12.89 -5.36 -5.69
CA ARG A 203 11.68 -5.83 -6.38
C ARG A 203 11.42 -7.30 -6.12
N ALA A 204 12.46 -8.14 -6.34
CA ALA A 204 12.35 -9.57 -6.09
C ALA A 204 12.01 -9.88 -4.63
N THR A 205 12.67 -9.19 -3.69
CA THR A 205 12.41 -9.30 -2.25
C THR A 205 10.98 -8.89 -1.91
N ALA A 206 10.50 -7.75 -2.40
CA ALA A 206 9.15 -7.26 -2.14
C ALA A 206 8.07 -8.21 -2.70
N ILE A 207 8.25 -8.72 -3.91
CA ILE A 207 7.32 -9.70 -4.51
C ILE A 207 7.27 -10.99 -3.69
N GLU A 208 8.42 -11.48 -3.23
CA GLU A 208 8.48 -12.68 -2.38
C GLU A 208 7.82 -12.44 -1.03
N MET A 209 8.02 -11.26 -0.40
CA MET A 209 7.34 -10.89 0.84
C MET A 209 5.82 -10.82 0.66
N ILE A 210 5.31 -10.20 -0.43
CA ILE A 210 3.88 -10.16 -0.75
C ILE A 210 3.30 -11.59 -0.77
N LYS A 211 3.99 -12.53 -1.45
CA LYS A 211 3.54 -13.92 -1.54
C LYS A 211 3.53 -14.62 -0.19
N ARG A 212 4.58 -14.43 0.63
CA ARG A 212 4.69 -15.06 1.96
C ARG A 212 3.64 -14.50 2.92
N PHE A 213 3.45 -13.18 2.99
CA PHE A 213 2.39 -12.59 3.79
C PHE A 213 1.01 -13.08 3.36
N LYS A 214 0.76 -13.15 2.03
CA LYS A 214 -0.51 -13.69 1.50
C LYS A 214 -0.72 -15.14 1.90
N ALA A 215 0.32 -15.97 1.83
CA ALA A 215 0.26 -17.38 2.20
C ALA A 215 -0.04 -17.57 3.70
N GLN A 216 0.33 -16.62 4.57
CA GLN A 216 0.01 -16.61 6.00
C GLN A 216 -1.33 -15.91 6.32
N GLY A 217 -2.13 -15.58 5.29
CA GLY A 217 -3.47 -15.03 5.44
C GLY A 217 -3.52 -13.53 5.72
N ALA A 218 -2.42 -12.79 5.55
CA ALA A 218 -2.46 -11.34 5.65
C ALA A 218 -3.22 -10.72 4.46
N ILE A 219 -3.94 -9.63 4.72
CA ILE A 219 -4.48 -8.76 3.67
C ILE A 219 -3.31 -8.06 2.99
N ILE A 220 -3.28 -8.07 1.67
CA ILE A 220 -2.27 -7.37 0.89
C ILE A 220 -2.85 -6.05 0.38
N SER A 221 -2.24 -4.97 0.80
CA SER A 221 -2.54 -3.61 0.36
C SER A 221 -1.41 -3.08 -0.54
N PHE A 222 -1.77 -2.53 -1.68
CA PHE A 222 -0.80 -2.03 -2.65
C PHE A 222 -1.21 -0.67 -3.23
N ASP A 223 -0.26 0.29 -3.20
CA ASP A 223 -0.40 1.59 -3.87
C ASP A 223 0.46 1.63 -5.14
N VAL A 224 -0.15 1.88 -6.28
CA VAL A 224 0.58 1.99 -7.55
C VAL A 224 1.67 3.06 -7.50
N ASN A 225 1.41 4.19 -6.91
CA ASN A 225 2.34 5.29 -6.62
C ASN A 225 3.39 5.51 -7.73
N PHE A 226 2.91 5.57 -8.99
CA PHE A 226 3.76 5.59 -10.17
C PHE A 226 4.74 6.77 -10.16
N ARG A 227 5.98 6.48 -10.49
CA ARG A 227 7.07 7.46 -10.56
C ARG A 227 7.84 7.30 -11.87
N GLY A 228 7.53 8.11 -12.87
CA GLY A 228 8.16 8.07 -14.20
C GLY A 228 9.68 8.33 -14.23
N ASN A 229 10.28 8.77 -13.11
CA ASN A 229 11.72 8.90 -12.95
C ASN A 229 12.41 7.63 -12.43
N LEU A 230 11.67 6.60 -12.05
CA LEU A 230 12.19 5.31 -11.60
C LEU A 230 12.02 4.22 -12.66
N TRP A 231 10.90 4.18 -13.35
CA TRP A 231 10.59 3.20 -14.39
C TRP A 231 9.62 3.75 -15.43
N THR A 232 9.49 3.07 -16.55
CA THR A 232 8.51 3.38 -17.59
C THR A 232 7.12 2.86 -17.21
N GLY A 233 6.06 3.36 -17.87
CA GLY A 233 4.71 2.83 -17.69
C GLY A 233 4.59 1.35 -18.07
N ALA A 234 5.30 0.89 -19.09
CA ALA A 234 5.30 -0.50 -19.50
C ALA A 234 5.96 -1.43 -18.45
N GLU A 235 7.13 -1.04 -17.93
CA GLU A 235 7.79 -1.79 -16.85
C GLU A 235 6.93 -1.82 -15.57
N ALA A 236 6.30 -0.70 -15.23
CA ALA A 236 5.38 -0.62 -14.09
C ALA A 236 4.20 -1.56 -14.29
N LYS A 237 3.56 -1.55 -15.46
CA LYS A 237 2.44 -2.42 -15.80
C LYS A 237 2.81 -3.89 -15.64
N GLU A 238 3.85 -4.34 -16.33
CA GLU A 238 4.30 -5.74 -16.29
C GLU A 238 4.57 -6.21 -14.86
N CYS A 239 5.31 -5.42 -14.09
CA CYS A 239 5.65 -5.76 -12.72
C CYS A 239 4.40 -5.79 -11.82
N ILE A 240 3.55 -4.76 -11.86
CA ILE A 240 2.40 -4.65 -10.98
C ILE A 240 1.36 -5.70 -11.34
N GLU A 241 1.07 -5.96 -12.60
CA GLU A 241 0.14 -7.03 -13.02
C GLU A 241 0.57 -8.40 -12.49
N SER A 242 1.89 -8.65 -12.34
CA SER A 242 2.40 -9.91 -11.78
C SER A 242 2.04 -10.13 -10.30
N ILE A 243 1.78 -9.06 -9.56
CA ILE A 243 1.41 -9.12 -8.13
C ILE A 243 -0.08 -8.94 -7.86
N LEU A 244 -0.86 -8.37 -8.80
CA LEU A 244 -2.31 -8.15 -8.60
C LEU A 244 -3.10 -9.41 -8.21
N PRO A 245 -2.72 -10.64 -8.61
CA PRO A 245 -3.35 -11.86 -8.11
C PRO A 245 -3.27 -12.06 -6.59
N TYR A 246 -2.38 -11.34 -5.90
CA TYR A 246 -2.19 -11.43 -4.44
C TYR A 246 -2.79 -10.25 -3.70
N VAL A 247 -3.17 -9.16 -4.40
CA VAL A 247 -3.60 -7.89 -3.81
C VAL A 247 -5.09 -7.93 -3.45
N ASP A 248 -5.43 -7.49 -2.24
CA ASP A 248 -6.80 -7.38 -1.73
C ASP A 248 -7.32 -5.94 -1.76
N ILE A 249 -6.45 -4.97 -1.39
CA ILE A 249 -6.76 -3.54 -1.36
C ILE A 249 -5.82 -2.84 -2.33
N PHE A 250 -6.37 -2.18 -3.33
CA PHE A 250 -5.63 -1.57 -4.42
C PHE A 250 -5.87 -0.07 -4.49
N PHE A 251 -4.81 0.72 -4.30
CA PHE A 251 -4.84 2.17 -4.45
C PHE A 251 -4.32 2.56 -5.83
N CYS A 252 -5.18 3.17 -6.63
CA CYS A 252 -4.83 3.63 -7.96
C CYS A 252 -5.69 4.84 -8.35
N SER A 253 -5.05 5.97 -8.68
CA SER A 253 -5.77 7.11 -9.25
C SER A 253 -6.16 6.85 -10.71
N GLU A 254 -7.22 7.52 -11.19
CA GLU A 254 -7.67 7.43 -12.56
C GLU A 254 -6.53 7.75 -13.56
N ASP A 255 -5.80 8.85 -13.33
CA ASP A 255 -4.66 9.23 -14.17
C ASP A 255 -3.59 8.13 -14.24
N THR A 256 -3.27 7.53 -13.08
CA THR A 256 -2.30 6.44 -13.01
C THR A 256 -2.80 5.19 -13.72
N ALA A 257 -4.07 4.86 -13.58
CA ALA A 257 -4.68 3.72 -14.28
C ALA A 257 -4.63 3.88 -15.81
N ARG A 258 -4.90 5.09 -16.30
CA ARG A 258 -4.79 5.40 -17.74
C ARG A 258 -3.35 5.34 -18.24
N LEU A 259 -2.42 5.96 -17.49
CA LEU A 259 -1.00 6.04 -17.91
C LEU A 259 -0.26 4.71 -17.82
N THR A 260 -0.53 3.93 -16.77
CA THR A 260 0.22 2.70 -16.48
C THR A 260 -0.46 1.48 -17.08
N PHE A 261 -1.79 1.33 -16.86
CA PHE A 261 -2.53 0.13 -17.26
C PHE A 261 -3.31 0.30 -18.56
N LEU A 262 -3.26 1.50 -19.17
CA LEU A 262 -3.96 1.85 -20.41
C LEU A 262 -5.49 1.64 -20.28
N LYS A 263 -6.03 1.86 -19.08
CA LYS A 263 -7.46 1.75 -18.83
C LYS A 263 -8.24 2.90 -19.47
N GLU A 264 -9.42 2.60 -19.99
CA GLU A 264 -10.35 3.55 -20.59
C GLU A 264 -11.66 3.61 -19.77
N GLY A 265 -12.44 4.67 -19.97
CA GLY A 265 -13.69 4.90 -19.26
C GLY A 265 -13.57 5.96 -18.16
N ASP A 266 -14.57 6.13 -17.32
CA ASP A 266 -14.54 7.01 -16.14
C ASP A 266 -13.90 6.32 -14.92
N ALA A 267 -13.68 7.08 -13.85
CA ALA A 267 -13.04 6.57 -12.65
C ALA A 267 -13.75 5.32 -12.09
N LYS A 268 -15.10 5.30 -12.09
CA LYS A 268 -15.88 4.19 -11.57
C LYS A 268 -15.74 2.92 -12.41
N SER A 269 -15.86 3.04 -13.73
CA SER A 269 -15.67 1.90 -14.64
C SER A 269 -14.24 1.34 -14.59
N ILE A 270 -13.22 2.21 -14.48
CA ILE A 270 -11.83 1.81 -14.29
C ILE A 270 -11.65 1.02 -12.97
N MET A 271 -12.17 1.51 -11.85
CA MET A 271 -12.07 0.83 -10.55
C MET A 271 -12.71 -0.56 -10.60
N LYS A 272 -13.91 -0.66 -11.18
CA LYS A 272 -14.62 -1.93 -11.32
C LYS A 272 -13.85 -2.92 -12.19
N SER A 273 -13.25 -2.45 -13.30
CA SER A 273 -12.50 -3.31 -14.22
C SER A 273 -11.33 -4.05 -13.54
N PHE A 274 -10.66 -3.43 -12.55
CA PHE A 274 -9.62 -4.12 -11.79
C PHE A 274 -10.14 -5.30 -10.97
N THR A 275 -11.35 -5.21 -10.41
CA THR A 275 -11.95 -6.29 -9.64
C THR A 275 -12.56 -7.38 -10.51
N GLU A 276 -12.86 -7.08 -11.77
CA GLU A 276 -13.30 -8.07 -12.77
C GLU A 276 -12.12 -8.89 -13.33
N GLU A 277 -10.95 -8.26 -13.45
CA GLU A 277 -9.75 -8.89 -13.99
C GLU A 277 -8.91 -9.61 -12.92
N TYR A 278 -8.91 -9.10 -11.68
CA TYR A 278 -8.08 -9.60 -10.58
C TYR A 278 -8.92 -9.86 -9.32
N PRO A 279 -8.44 -10.69 -8.38
CA PRO A 279 -9.15 -11.00 -7.15
C PRO A 279 -9.12 -9.85 -6.12
N ILE A 280 -9.11 -8.61 -6.57
CA ILE A 280 -9.09 -7.42 -5.72
C ILE A 280 -10.46 -7.23 -5.09
N SER A 281 -10.50 -7.09 -3.76
CA SER A 281 -11.74 -6.86 -3.01
C SER A 281 -12.14 -5.41 -2.94
N ILE A 282 -11.14 -4.51 -2.86
CA ILE A 282 -11.34 -3.07 -2.69
C ILE A 282 -10.41 -2.31 -3.62
N VAL A 283 -10.97 -1.37 -4.38
CA VAL A 283 -10.20 -0.37 -5.11
C VAL A 283 -10.50 0.99 -4.51
N ALA A 284 -9.44 1.74 -4.18
CA ALA A 284 -9.54 3.06 -3.58
C ALA A 284 -8.81 4.11 -4.44
N SER A 285 -9.42 5.26 -4.63
CA SER A 285 -8.90 6.32 -5.48
C SER A 285 -9.16 7.70 -4.92
N THR A 286 -8.21 8.60 -5.12
CA THR A 286 -8.39 10.03 -4.86
C THR A 286 -8.76 10.77 -6.14
N GLN A 287 -9.58 11.79 -5.99
CA GLN A 287 -9.90 12.74 -7.04
C GLN A 287 -9.37 14.11 -6.63
N ARG A 288 -8.52 14.71 -7.46
CA ARG A 288 -7.93 16.00 -7.13
C ARG A 288 -8.05 16.99 -8.30
N ILE A 289 -8.61 18.16 -8.01
CA ILE A 289 -8.64 19.30 -8.93
C ILE A 289 -7.67 20.35 -8.40
N VAL A 290 -6.71 20.77 -9.23
CA VAL A 290 -5.73 21.80 -8.89
C VAL A 290 -6.18 23.12 -9.46
N HIS A 291 -6.65 24.04 -8.61
CA HIS A 291 -7.07 25.40 -9.02
C HIS A 291 -5.84 26.34 -9.10
N SER A 292 -4.91 26.18 -8.15
CA SER A 292 -3.63 26.88 -8.10
C SER A 292 -2.62 26.06 -7.28
N PRO A 293 -1.35 26.47 -7.21
CA PRO A 293 -0.36 25.78 -6.35
C PRO A 293 -0.75 25.71 -4.87
N LYS A 294 -1.65 26.58 -4.39
CA LYS A 294 -2.12 26.66 -3.01
C LYS A 294 -3.61 26.39 -2.82
N ARG A 295 -4.35 26.08 -3.87
CA ARG A 295 -5.81 25.86 -3.81
C ARG A 295 -6.18 24.61 -4.58
N HIS A 296 -6.71 23.62 -3.86
CA HIS A 296 -7.13 22.34 -4.45
C HIS A 296 -8.54 21.98 -4.01
N THR A 297 -9.20 21.15 -4.81
CA THR A 297 -10.35 20.34 -4.40
C THR A 297 -9.89 18.91 -4.30
N PHE A 298 -10.28 18.22 -3.24
CA PHE A 298 -9.90 16.85 -2.97
C PHE A 298 -11.13 16.00 -2.66
N GLY A 299 -11.30 14.90 -3.38
CA GLY A 299 -12.34 13.92 -3.17
C GLY A 299 -11.75 12.52 -3.07
N SER A 300 -12.53 11.59 -2.56
CA SER A 300 -12.14 10.20 -2.39
C SER A 300 -13.29 9.27 -2.74
N ILE A 301 -12.95 8.08 -3.22
CA ILE A 301 -13.89 7.05 -3.62
C ILE A 301 -13.32 5.67 -3.29
N ILE A 302 -14.16 4.79 -2.77
CA ILE A 302 -13.86 3.37 -2.59
C ILE A 302 -14.90 2.56 -3.37
N TYR A 303 -14.45 1.55 -4.11
CA TYR A 303 -15.30 0.52 -4.69
C TYR A 303 -15.11 -0.80 -3.95
N SER A 304 -16.19 -1.39 -3.49
CA SER A 304 -16.23 -2.72 -2.89
C SER A 304 -16.77 -3.73 -3.89
N ALA A 305 -15.93 -4.69 -4.28
CA ALA A 305 -16.35 -5.79 -5.17
C ALA A 305 -17.36 -6.72 -4.51
N LYS A 306 -17.36 -6.82 -3.17
CA LYS A 306 -18.28 -7.65 -2.40
C LYS A 306 -19.73 -7.15 -2.55
N ASP A 307 -19.91 -5.84 -2.45
CA ASP A 307 -21.23 -5.21 -2.43
C ASP A 307 -21.62 -4.65 -3.80
N ASP A 308 -20.71 -4.68 -4.78
CA ASP A 308 -20.78 -4.00 -6.09
C ASP A 308 -21.22 -2.53 -5.93
N THR A 309 -20.58 -1.83 -4.96
CA THR A 309 -21.01 -0.50 -4.53
C THR A 309 -19.83 0.46 -4.45
N TYR A 310 -20.09 1.71 -4.87
CA TYR A 310 -19.17 2.84 -4.72
C TYR A 310 -19.55 3.65 -3.49
N TYR A 311 -18.58 3.88 -2.62
CA TYR A 311 -18.67 4.74 -1.45
C TYR A 311 -17.94 6.03 -1.76
N GLU A 312 -18.57 7.17 -1.53
CA GLU A 312 -18.03 8.49 -1.87
C GLU A 312 -18.30 9.48 -0.73
N GLU A 313 -17.36 10.38 -0.51
CA GLU A 313 -17.54 11.56 0.35
C GLU A 313 -17.69 12.82 -0.50
N ALA A 314 -18.42 13.79 0.03
CA ALA A 314 -18.49 15.12 -0.58
C ALA A 314 -17.08 15.72 -0.66
N PRO A 315 -16.64 16.19 -1.84
CA PRO A 315 -15.27 16.68 -1.98
C PRO A 315 -15.03 17.93 -1.14
N TYR A 316 -13.89 17.99 -0.49
CA TYR A 316 -13.39 19.21 0.15
C TYR A 316 -12.99 20.21 -0.93
N THR A 317 -13.77 21.28 -1.09
CA THR A 317 -13.58 22.25 -2.14
C THR A 317 -12.71 23.41 -1.71
N ASP A 318 -11.86 23.90 -2.62
CA ASP A 318 -11.05 25.13 -2.45
C ASP A 318 -10.20 25.14 -1.16
N ILE A 319 -9.64 23.98 -0.78
CA ILE A 319 -8.77 23.87 0.40
C ILE A 319 -7.45 24.60 0.19
N GLU A 320 -6.98 25.30 1.21
CA GLU A 320 -5.64 25.88 1.22
C GLU A 320 -4.58 24.81 1.48
N VAL A 321 -3.67 24.63 0.52
CA VAL A 321 -2.59 23.64 0.63
C VAL A 321 -1.43 24.24 1.41
N VAL A 322 -1.17 23.70 2.60
CA VAL A 322 -0.02 24.07 3.45
C VAL A 322 1.23 23.29 3.03
N ASP A 323 1.13 21.96 2.99
CA ASP A 323 2.14 21.06 2.39
C ASP A 323 1.40 19.99 1.57
N ARG A 324 1.84 19.76 0.36
CA ARG A 324 1.24 18.76 -0.53
C ARG A 324 1.91 17.38 -0.43
N ILE A 325 3.08 17.31 0.19
CA ILE A 325 3.83 16.06 0.33
C ILE A 325 3.10 15.16 1.32
N GLY A 326 2.86 13.91 0.92
CA GLY A 326 2.20 12.93 1.75
C GLY A 326 0.67 12.99 1.76
N SER A 327 0.02 13.86 0.96
CA SER A 327 -1.45 13.91 0.90
C SER A 327 -2.08 12.60 0.41
N GLY A 328 -1.45 11.93 -0.56
CA GLY A 328 -1.85 10.59 -0.98
C GLY A 328 -1.61 9.55 0.10
N ASP A 329 -0.47 9.63 0.77
CA ASP A 329 -0.10 8.71 1.84
C ASP A 329 -1.07 8.88 3.06
N ALA A 330 -1.50 10.12 3.36
CA ALA A 330 -2.51 10.39 4.39
C ALA A 330 -3.87 9.77 4.02
N TYR A 331 -4.28 9.86 2.75
CA TYR A 331 -5.47 9.17 2.27
C TYR A 331 -5.37 7.65 2.49
N ILE A 332 -4.26 7.03 2.11
CA ILE A 332 -4.01 5.60 2.33
C ILE A 332 -4.09 5.26 3.81
N SER A 333 -3.52 6.12 4.69
CA SER A 333 -3.57 5.95 6.14
C SER A 333 -5.00 5.85 6.67
N GLY A 334 -5.85 6.82 6.29
CA GLY A 334 -7.25 6.88 6.74
C GLY A 334 -8.06 5.70 6.23
N VAL A 335 -7.93 5.35 4.93
CA VAL A 335 -8.61 4.20 4.35
C VAL A 335 -8.19 2.90 5.02
N LEU A 336 -6.88 2.65 5.19
CA LEU A 336 -6.39 1.43 5.85
C LEU A 336 -6.82 1.36 7.31
N TYR A 337 -6.77 2.49 8.03
CA TYR A 337 -7.30 2.56 9.39
C TYR A 337 -8.78 2.17 9.43
N GLY A 338 -9.61 2.81 8.62
CA GLY A 338 -11.05 2.55 8.61
C GLY A 338 -11.39 1.11 8.25
N LEU A 339 -10.73 0.54 7.23
CA LEU A 339 -10.94 -0.85 6.81
C LEU A 339 -10.51 -1.88 7.88
N LEU A 340 -9.43 -1.60 8.61
CA LEU A 340 -8.88 -2.53 9.61
C LEU A 340 -9.53 -2.37 10.98
N ALA A 341 -9.91 -1.14 11.37
CA ALA A 341 -10.58 -0.86 12.64
C ALA A 341 -12.09 -1.14 12.59
N HIS A 342 -12.72 -0.96 11.41
CA HIS A 342 -14.15 -1.08 11.20
C HIS A 342 -14.46 -1.96 9.96
N PRO A 343 -14.17 -3.27 10.02
CA PRO A 343 -14.34 -4.17 8.88
C PRO A 343 -15.79 -4.17 8.35
N GLY A 344 -15.95 -3.92 7.05
CA GLY A 344 -17.26 -3.86 6.39
C GLY A 344 -17.95 -2.50 6.42
N GLU A 345 -17.44 -1.51 7.15
CA GLU A 345 -17.97 -0.15 7.21
C GLU A 345 -17.23 0.76 6.21
N TYR A 346 -17.37 0.52 4.91
CA TYR A 346 -16.58 1.19 3.87
C TYR A 346 -16.77 2.71 3.81
N GLN A 347 -18.00 3.20 4.09
CA GLN A 347 -18.26 4.64 4.19
C GLN A 347 -17.43 5.27 5.31
N ARG A 348 -17.38 4.60 6.47
CA ARG A 348 -16.57 5.06 7.60
C ARG A 348 -15.07 5.06 7.32
N ALA A 349 -14.60 4.18 6.43
CA ALA A 349 -13.20 4.20 5.99
C ALA A 349 -12.87 5.49 5.22
N LEU A 350 -13.81 6.04 4.44
CA LEU A 350 -13.67 7.35 3.79
C LEU A 350 -13.73 8.52 4.78
N GLU A 351 -14.58 8.45 5.80
CA GLU A 351 -14.71 9.47 6.84
C GLU A 351 -13.45 9.58 7.72
N SER A 352 -12.57 8.57 7.67
CA SER A 352 -11.30 8.52 8.40
C SER A 352 -10.14 9.21 7.68
N VAL A 353 -10.39 9.77 6.50
CA VAL A 353 -9.38 10.38 5.61
C VAL A 353 -9.13 11.85 5.92
#